data_3fe776d21b24c3c618178622e6d1714b
#
_entry.id   3fe776d21b24c3c618178622e6d1714b
#
_cell.length_a   1.000
_cell.length_b   1.000
_cell.length_c   1.000
_cell.angle_alpha   90.00
_cell.angle_beta   90.00
_cell.angle_gamma   90.00
#
_symmetry.space_group_name_H-M   'P 1'
#
loop_
_entity.id
_entity.type
_entity.pdbx_description
1 polymer ?
#
loop_
_entity_poly.entity_id
_entity_poly.type
_entity_poly.pdbx_seq_one_letter_code
_entity_poly.pdbx_strand_id
1 'polypeptide(L)'
;NNIFENDGKGNFKFKGVFGSMNSPTRNILLSDIDQDNDLDILITNRGYVNEICLNDGNGYFDQVLFFGSKSDSTIDVEAIDIDFDGDIDLVLANRDSQQNFIYLNDGKLNFNKKIAFGSESENTRAVEVADINNDNFYDIICANINAPNTIFYGDKSLSYNISDNFDKENDSSYSVDVGDFDNDGDLDIVIGNSKSPNSVFFNLEKRGWKKELIKLENFNTYDIKAFDIDGDSFLDIVESNSDDLNYYYINKKR
;
A
#
# COMPACT_ATOMS: atom_id res chain seq x y z
N ASN A 1 0.19 19.49 5.98
CA ASN A 1 0.88 19.07 4.75
C ASN A 1 0.88 20.22 3.74
N ASN A 2 1.84 20.26 2.82
CA ASN A 2 2.03 21.37 1.88
C ASN A 2 1.96 20.89 0.44
N ILE A 3 1.43 21.72 -0.45
CA ILE A 3 1.41 21.52 -1.89
C ILE A 3 2.40 22.48 -2.54
N PHE A 4 3.22 21.95 -3.41
CA PHE A 4 4.13 22.71 -4.26
C PHE A 4 3.84 22.41 -5.73
N GLU A 5 3.65 23.45 -6.51
CA GLU A 5 3.41 23.37 -7.95
C GLU A 5 4.73 23.44 -8.72
N ASN A 6 4.95 22.49 -9.63
CA ASN A 6 6.09 22.48 -10.54
C ASN A 6 5.80 23.40 -11.74
N ASP A 7 6.72 24.28 -12.08
CA ASP A 7 6.61 25.19 -13.25
C ASP A 7 6.98 24.50 -14.59
N GLY A 8 7.17 23.19 -14.59
CA GLY A 8 7.61 22.42 -15.75
C GLY A 8 9.11 22.53 -16.06
N LYS A 9 9.89 23.23 -15.25
CA LYS A 9 11.34 23.41 -15.39
C LYS A 9 12.11 22.94 -14.16
N GLY A 10 11.43 22.22 -13.27
CA GLY A 10 12.02 21.71 -12.01
C GLY A 10 12.02 22.71 -10.86
N ASN A 11 11.34 23.88 -10.99
CA ASN A 11 11.17 24.80 -9.85
C ASN A 11 9.81 24.56 -9.22
N PHE A 12 9.80 24.53 -7.88
CA PHE A 12 8.60 24.27 -7.08
C PHE A 12 8.20 25.54 -6.32
N LYS A 13 6.95 25.97 -6.49
CA LYS A 13 6.37 27.10 -5.76
C LYS A 13 5.31 26.58 -4.81
N PHE A 14 5.32 27.12 -3.59
CA PHE A 14 4.25 26.85 -2.63
C PHE A 14 2.90 27.25 -3.24
N LYS A 15 1.93 26.33 -3.24
CA LYS A 15 0.58 26.54 -3.77
C LYS A 15 -0.44 26.61 -2.66
N GLY A 16 -0.33 25.73 -1.65
CA GLY A 16 -1.32 25.62 -0.60
C GLY A 16 -1.00 24.56 0.42
N VAL A 17 -2.00 24.24 1.22
CA VAL A 17 -1.96 23.17 2.23
C VAL A 17 -3.13 22.22 2.00
N PHE A 18 -3.03 21.00 2.52
CA PHE A 18 -4.11 20.03 2.53
C PHE A 18 -4.16 19.27 3.85
N GLY A 19 -5.34 18.73 4.18
CA GLY A 19 -5.60 18.01 5.41
C GLY A 19 -5.58 18.88 6.65
N SER A 20 -5.86 18.26 7.78
CA SER A 20 -5.93 18.93 9.08
C SER A 20 -4.55 19.33 9.59
N MET A 21 -4.46 20.52 10.20
CA MET A 21 -3.24 20.94 10.87
C MET A 21 -2.94 20.06 12.08
N ASN A 22 -1.67 19.66 12.22
CA ASN A 22 -1.14 18.87 13.33
C ASN A 22 -1.62 17.40 13.38
N SER A 23 -2.15 16.85 12.29
CA SER A 23 -2.43 15.42 12.19
C SER A 23 -1.11 14.61 12.10
N PRO A 24 -1.02 13.46 12.77
CA PRO A 24 0.16 12.59 12.71
C PRO A 24 0.16 11.73 11.44
N THR A 25 0.21 12.38 10.28
CA THR A 25 0.21 11.73 8.96
C THR A 25 1.28 10.66 8.85
N ARG A 26 0.90 9.50 8.33
CA ARG A 26 1.78 8.34 8.11
C ARG A 26 1.97 8.02 6.65
N ASN A 27 0.90 8.01 5.88
CA ASN A 27 0.95 7.79 4.44
C ASN A 27 0.02 8.75 3.72
N ILE A 28 0.28 8.93 2.44
CA ILE A 28 -0.52 9.69 1.48
C ILE A 28 -0.69 8.83 0.25
N LEU A 29 -1.94 8.59 -0.15
CA LEU A 29 -2.30 7.94 -1.38
C LEU A 29 -3.00 8.94 -2.30
N LEU A 30 -2.73 8.86 -3.60
CA LEU A 30 -3.44 9.63 -4.62
C LEU A 30 -4.41 8.71 -5.35
N SER A 31 -5.69 9.09 -5.42
CA SER A 31 -6.73 8.35 -6.10
C SER A 31 -7.83 9.31 -6.55
N ASP A 32 -8.41 9.07 -7.69
CA ASP A 32 -9.65 9.72 -8.13
C ASP A 32 -10.83 9.02 -7.43
N ILE A 33 -11.02 9.35 -6.13
CA ILE A 33 -11.93 8.61 -5.23
C ILE A 33 -13.40 8.92 -5.50
N ASP A 34 -13.72 10.09 -6.06
CA ASP A 34 -15.08 10.51 -6.41
C ASP A 34 -15.36 10.41 -7.92
N GLN A 35 -14.38 9.94 -8.68
CA GLN A 35 -14.46 9.64 -10.12
C GLN A 35 -14.80 10.87 -10.99
N ASP A 36 -14.29 12.04 -10.59
CA ASP A 36 -14.46 13.28 -11.32
C ASP A 36 -13.31 13.58 -12.33
N ASN A 37 -12.32 12.67 -12.43
CA ASN A 37 -11.09 12.68 -13.22
C ASN A 37 -9.99 13.59 -12.66
N ASP A 38 -10.06 13.95 -11.40
CA ASP A 38 -9.02 14.64 -10.67
C ASP A 38 -8.44 13.73 -9.56
N LEU A 39 -7.15 13.83 -9.30
CA LEU A 39 -6.56 13.05 -8.20
C LEU A 39 -6.81 13.74 -6.87
N ASP A 40 -7.43 13.01 -5.95
CA ASP A 40 -7.62 13.37 -4.56
C ASP A 40 -6.47 12.88 -3.69
N ILE A 41 -6.41 13.37 -2.46
CA ILE A 41 -5.40 12.97 -1.48
C ILE A 41 -6.07 12.25 -0.31
N LEU A 42 -5.74 10.97 -0.14
CA LEU A 42 -6.08 10.19 1.04
C LEU A 42 -4.93 10.27 2.05
N ILE A 43 -5.25 10.53 3.31
CA ILE A 43 -4.26 10.70 4.38
C ILE A 43 -4.55 9.69 5.48
N THR A 44 -3.58 8.85 5.81
CA THR A 44 -3.64 8.00 7.00
C THR A 44 -2.99 8.69 8.19
N ASN A 45 -3.68 8.65 9.32
CA ASN A 45 -3.28 9.29 10.57
C ASN A 45 -3.26 8.27 11.72
N ARG A 46 -2.11 8.07 12.34
CA ARG A 46 -2.01 7.14 13.47
C ARG A 46 -2.57 7.74 14.76
N GLY A 47 -3.63 7.14 15.29
CA GLY A 47 -4.31 7.63 16.50
C GLY A 47 -5.16 8.87 16.27
N TYR A 48 -5.53 9.11 15.02
CA TYR A 48 -6.45 10.17 14.58
C TYR A 48 -7.33 9.65 13.45
N VAL A 49 -8.42 10.36 13.18
CA VAL A 49 -9.27 10.08 12.02
C VAL A 49 -8.48 10.30 10.73
N ASN A 50 -8.67 9.41 9.77
CA ASN A 50 -8.08 9.56 8.43
C ASN A 50 -8.90 10.54 7.60
N GLU A 51 -8.28 11.09 6.55
CA GLU A 51 -8.84 12.19 5.78
C GLU A 51 -8.83 11.88 4.29
N ILE A 52 -9.86 12.32 3.57
CA ILE A 52 -9.91 12.41 2.12
C ILE A 52 -10.02 13.90 1.80
N CYS A 53 -9.04 14.43 1.10
CA CYS A 53 -9.00 15.80 0.66
C CYS A 53 -9.34 15.84 -0.83
N LEU A 54 -10.56 16.25 -1.17
CA LEU A 54 -11.03 16.29 -2.55
C LEU A 54 -10.41 17.46 -3.31
N ASN A 55 -9.96 17.19 -4.52
CA ASN A 55 -9.43 18.16 -5.47
C ASN A 55 -10.60 18.93 -6.12
N ASP A 56 -10.43 20.20 -6.39
CA ASP A 56 -11.41 21.02 -7.12
C ASP A 56 -11.13 21.13 -8.62
N GLY A 57 -10.24 20.28 -9.15
CA GLY A 57 -9.77 20.32 -10.52
C GLY A 57 -8.69 21.37 -10.80
N ASN A 58 -8.32 22.15 -9.79
CA ASN A 58 -7.27 23.16 -9.89
C ASN A 58 -6.12 22.94 -8.90
N GLY A 59 -6.19 21.82 -8.17
CA GLY A 59 -5.21 21.44 -7.13
C GLY A 59 -5.39 22.22 -5.83
N TYR A 60 -6.63 22.59 -5.48
CA TYR A 60 -7.03 23.03 -4.16
C TYR A 60 -7.87 21.94 -3.48
N PHE A 61 -7.65 21.74 -2.18
CA PHE A 61 -8.17 20.63 -1.40
C PHE A 61 -8.92 21.12 -0.16
N ASP A 62 -9.85 22.05 -0.37
CA ASP A 62 -10.59 22.69 0.72
C ASP A 62 -11.70 21.82 1.29
N GLN A 63 -12.19 20.84 0.50
CA GLN A 63 -13.20 19.89 0.95
C GLN A 63 -12.52 18.66 1.55
N VAL A 64 -12.76 18.43 2.85
CA VAL A 64 -12.18 17.30 3.59
C VAL A 64 -13.29 16.42 4.14
N LEU A 65 -13.22 15.12 3.82
CA LEU A 65 -14.06 14.07 4.37
C LEU A 65 -13.22 13.23 5.33
N PHE A 66 -13.89 12.44 6.18
CA PHE A 66 -13.22 11.62 7.18
C PHE A 66 -13.63 10.17 7.10
N PHE A 67 -12.67 9.26 7.33
CA PHE A 67 -12.92 7.83 7.44
C PHE A 67 -12.12 7.22 8.60
N GLY A 68 -12.54 6.03 9.04
CA GLY A 68 -11.97 5.40 10.23
C GLY A 68 -12.41 6.06 11.53
N SER A 69 -11.64 5.89 12.58
CA SER A 69 -11.93 6.43 13.91
C SER A 69 -10.73 7.20 14.49
N LYS A 70 -10.99 7.97 15.55
CA LYS A 70 -9.93 8.73 16.26
C LYS A 70 -8.95 7.85 17.05
N SER A 71 -9.23 6.55 17.15
CA SER A 71 -8.39 5.59 17.88
C SER A 71 -7.66 4.62 16.95
N ASP A 72 -7.95 4.66 15.64
CA ASP A 72 -7.32 3.76 14.70
C ASP A 72 -5.84 4.11 14.52
N SER A 73 -4.99 3.09 14.55
CA SER A 73 -3.56 3.24 14.27
C SER A 73 -3.28 2.93 12.80
N THR A 74 -4.04 3.58 11.92
CA THR A 74 -3.89 3.41 10.47
C THR A 74 -2.52 3.94 10.02
N ILE A 75 -1.81 3.10 9.29
CA ILE A 75 -0.47 3.41 8.77
C ILE A 75 -0.51 3.54 7.25
N ASP A 76 -1.29 2.66 6.60
CA ASP A 76 -1.33 2.56 5.14
C ASP A 76 -2.74 2.36 4.65
N VAL A 77 -2.99 2.69 3.37
CA VAL A 77 -4.29 2.54 2.72
C VAL A 77 -4.09 2.29 1.23
N GLU A 78 -4.87 1.36 0.70
CA GLU A 78 -5.08 1.17 -0.74
C GLU A 78 -6.50 1.57 -1.13
N ALA A 79 -6.67 2.07 -2.36
CA ALA A 79 -7.94 2.55 -2.90
C ALA A 79 -8.24 1.83 -4.22
N ILE A 80 -9.27 0.99 -4.21
CA ILE A 80 -9.64 0.14 -5.34
C ILE A 80 -11.12 -0.25 -5.24
N ASP A 81 -11.78 -0.47 -6.38
CA ASP A 81 -13.12 -1.07 -6.45
C ASP A 81 -13.02 -2.56 -6.12
N ILE A 82 -13.04 -2.90 -4.82
CA ILE A 82 -12.74 -4.26 -4.35
C ILE A 82 -13.94 -5.21 -4.46
N ASP A 83 -15.15 -4.68 -4.52
CA ASP A 83 -16.39 -5.47 -4.65
C ASP A 83 -17.01 -5.41 -6.05
N PHE A 84 -16.35 -4.72 -6.98
CA PHE A 84 -16.74 -4.59 -8.39
C PHE A 84 -18.11 -3.94 -8.59
N ASP A 85 -18.48 -3.00 -7.72
CA ASP A 85 -19.74 -2.25 -7.83
C ASP A 85 -19.59 -0.93 -8.59
N GLY A 86 -18.34 -0.55 -8.92
CA GLY A 86 -17.96 0.61 -9.69
C GLY A 86 -17.49 1.79 -8.83
N ASP A 87 -17.56 1.71 -7.51
CA ASP A 87 -17.12 2.74 -6.58
C ASP A 87 -15.77 2.38 -5.95
N ILE A 88 -14.92 3.34 -5.68
CA ILE A 88 -13.60 3.08 -5.09
C ILE A 88 -13.73 2.89 -3.58
N ASP A 89 -13.26 1.75 -3.10
CA ASP A 89 -13.22 1.33 -1.70
C ASP A 89 -11.85 1.57 -1.06
N LEU A 90 -11.74 1.37 0.25
CA LEU A 90 -10.50 1.57 1.00
C LEU A 90 -10.11 0.31 1.77
N VAL A 91 -8.87 -0.14 1.59
CA VAL A 91 -8.26 -1.25 2.35
C VAL A 91 -7.22 -0.67 3.30
N LEU A 92 -7.40 -0.83 4.60
CA LEU A 92 -6.60 -0.18 5.63
C LEU A 92 -5.70 -1.15 6.37
N ALA A 93 -4.42 -0.82 6.44
CA ALA A 93 -3.44 -1.44 7.33
C ALA A 93 -3.42 -0.74 8.68
N ASN A 94 -3.80 -1.45 9.74
CA ASN A 94 -3.75 -0.96 11.11
C ASN A 94 -2.62 -1.62 11.89
N ARG A 95 -1.93 -0.81 12.69
CA ARG A 95 -0.83 -1.19 13.57
C ARG A 95 -1.29 -1.22 15.04
N ASP A 96 -0.35 -1.47 15.95
CA ASP A 96 -0.55 -1.40 17.40
C ASP A 96 -1.57 -2.43 17.93
N SER A 97 -1.51 -3.64 17.39
CA SER A 97 -2.41 -4.75 17.72
C SER A 97 -3.87 -4.40 17.47
N GLN A 98 -4.16 -3.85 16.30
CA GLN A 98 -5.51 -3.52 15.88
C GLN A 98 -5.94 -4.32 14.64
N GLN A 99 -7.25 -4.48 14.50
CA GLN A 99 -7.90 -5.12 13.36
C GLN A 99 -7.72 -4.30 12.09
N ASN A 100 -7.42 -4.97 10.98
CA ASN A 100 -7.46 -4.39 9.64
C ASN A 100 -8.89 -4.40 9.08
N PHE A 101 -9.19 -3.45 8.21
CA PHE A 101 -10.53 -3.28 7.66
C PHE A 101 -10.52 -2.90 6.17
N ILE A 102 -11.52 -3.40 5.46
CA ILE A 102 -11.99 -2.83 4.20
C ILE A 102 -13.17 -1.92 4.52
N TYR A 103 -13.17 -0.72 3.98
CA TYR A 103 -14.29 0.21 4.05
C TYR A 103 -14.92 0.34 2.68
N LEU A 104 -16.18 -0.13 2.53
CA LEU A 104 -16.90 -0.06 1.27
C LEU A 104 -17.54 1.31 1.10
N ASN A 105 -17.37 1.88 -0.08
CA ASN A 105 -18.04 3.10 -0.53
C ASN A 105 -19.47 2.80 -0.93
N ASP A 106 -20.37 3.73 -0.75
CA ASP A 106 -21.77 3.62 -1.20
C ASP A 106 -22.06 4.46 -2.46
N GLY A 107 -21.03 4.84 -3.19
CA GLY A 107 -21.10 5.73 -4.35
C GLY A 107 -21.32 7.19 -4.01
N LYS A 108 -21.19 7.56 -2.73
CA LYS A 108 -21.33 8.94 -2.23
C LYS A 108 -20.25 9.30 -1.23
N LEU A 109 -19.16 8.55 -1.24
CA LEU A 109 -18.04 8.68 -0.30
C LEU A 109 -18.45 8.46 1.17
N ASN A 110 -19.48 7.64 1.41
CA ASN A 110 -19.83 7.19 2.75
C ASN A 110 -19.26 5.79 3.00
N PHE A 111 -18.29 5.69 3.87
CA PHE A 111 -17.57 4.46 4.24
C PHE A 111 -18.15 3.83 5.51
N ASN A 112 -19.47 3.70 5.60
CA ASN A 112 -20.16 3.19 6.80
C ASN A 112 -20.12 1.67 6.93
N LYS A 113 -20.02 0.94 5.80
CA LYS A 113 -19.90 -0.51 5.78
C LYS A 113 -18.44 -0.91 5.80
N LYS A 114 -18.06 -1.74 6.77
CA LYS A 114 -16.70 -2.25 6.89
C LYS A 114 -16.65 -3.75 7.08
N ILE A 115 -15.62 -4.36 6.52
CA ILE A 115 -15.32 -5.78 6.59
C ILE A 115 -13.99 -5.93 7.29
N ALA A 116 -13.92 -6.76 8.32
CA ALA A 116 -12.69 -7.10 9.00
C ALA A 116 -11.93 -8.20 8.24
N PHE A 117 -10.62 -8.10 8.15
CA PHE A 117 -9.76 -9.17 7.67
C PHE A 117 -8.53 -9.32 8.57
N GLY A 118 -7.93 -10.51 8.58
CA GLY A 118 -6.85 -10.83 9.51
C GLY A 118 -7.35 -11.05 10.94
N SER A 119 -6.43 -10.95 11.90
CA SER A 119 -6.76 -11.10 13.33
C SER A 119 -7.10 -9.76 13.99
N GLU A 120 -7.74 -9.83 15.15
CA GLU A 120 -8.08 -8.64 15.96
C GLU A 120 -6.85 -7.90 16.53
N SER A 121 -5.64 -8.46 16.36
CA SER A 121 -4.41 -7.96 16.97
C SER A 121 -3.25 -7.91 15.98
N GLU A 122 -3.49 -7.37 14.78
CA GLU A 122 -2.45 -7.23 13.75
C GLU A 122 -1.47 -6.09 14.06
N ASN A 123 -0.28 -6.21 13.48
CA ASN A 123 0.70 -5.13 13.42
C ASN A 123 1.08 -4.88 11.96
N THR A 124 0.08 -4.67 11.12
CA THR A 124 0.29 -4.44 9.69
C THR A 124 0.89 -3.05 9.48
N ARG A 125 1.96 -2.99 8.68
CA ARG A 125 2.67 -1.75 8.39
C ARG A 125 2.41 -1.24 6.99
N ALA A 126 2.22 -2.16 6.03
CA ALA A 126 1.86 -1.82 4.66
C ALA A 126 0.90 -2.88 4.11
N VAL A 127 0.08 -2.46 3.18
CA VAL A 127 -0.90 -3.28 2.46
C VAL A 127 -0.76 -3.02 0.97
N GLU A 128 -0.94 -4.07 0.17
CA GLU A 128 -1.05 -3.99 -1.28
C GLU A 128 -2.24 -4.85 -1.72
N VAL A 129 -2.88 -4.49 -2.82
CA VAL A 129 -4.07 -5.19 -3.31
C VAL A 129 -3.89 -5.57 -4.77
N ALA A 130 -3.93 -6.88 -5.05
CA ALA A 130 -3.77 -7.42 -6.40
C ALA A 130 -4.45 -8.78 -6.52
N ASP A 131 -4.82 -9.20 -7.72
CA ASP A 131 -5.22 -10.58 -8.02
C ASP A 131 -3.95 -11.44 -8.15
N ILE A 132 -3.42 -11.89 -7.00
CA ILE A 132 -2.11 -12.58 -6.93
C ILE A 132 -2.18 -14.04 -7.37
N ASN A 133 -3.39 -14.60 -7.43
CA ASN A 133 -3.64 -16.00 -7.76
C ASN A 133 -4.35 -16.19 -9.11
N ASN A 134 -4.62 -15.11 -9.85
CA ASN A 134 -5.29 -15.06 -11.15
C ASN A 134 -6.72 -15.66 -11.13
N ASP A 135 -7.47 -15.45 -10.05
CA ASP A 135 -8.86 -15.94 -9.93
C ASP A 135 -9.92 -14.85 -10.22
N ASN A 136 -9.51 -13.64 -10.56
CA ASN A 136 -10.29 -12.44 -10.84
C ASN A 136 -10.95 -11.81 -9.59
N PHE A 137 -10.49 -12.13 -8.40
CA PHE A 137 -10.82 -11.40 -7.19
C PHE A 137 -9.54 -10.77 -6.62
N TYR A 138 -9.67 -9.60 -6.02
CA TYR A 138 -8.54 -8.95 -5.41
C TYR A 138 -8.16 -9.62 -4.08
N ASP A 139 -6.88 -9.94 -3.95
CA ASP A 139 -6.25 -10.43 -2.72
C ASP A 139 -5.59 -9.28 -1.98
N ILE A 140 -5.42 -9.42 -0.67
CA ILE A 140 -4.79 -8.41 0.18
C ILE A 140 -3.47 -8.97 0.70
N ILE A 141 -2.37 -8.30 0.36
CA ILE A 141 -1.01 -8.66 0.77
C ILE A 141 -0.59 -7.74 1.91
N CYS A 142 -0.25 -8.31 3.07
CA CYS A 142 0.12 -7.57 4.27
C CYS A 142 1.59 -7.76 4.63
N ALA A 143 2.30 -6.63 4.77
CA ALA A 143 3.62 -6.58 5.38
C ALA A 143 3.46 -6.31 6.89
N ASN A 144 3.93 -7.24 7.72
CA ASN A 144 3.70 -7.24 9.16
C ASN A 144 4.98 -6.99 9.97
N ILE A 145 4.86 -6.33 11.11
CA ILE A 145 5.97 -6.07 12.04
C ILE A 145 6.07 -7.22 13.05
N ASN A 146 7.22 -7.89 13.10
CA ASN A 146 7.54 -9.01 13.99
C ASN A 146 6.53 -10.17 13.89
N ALA A 147 5.98 -10.38 12.71
CA ALA A 147 5.04 -11.45 12.40
C ALA A 147 5.20 -11.88 10.94
N PRO A 148 4.73 -13.08 10.55
CA PRO A 148 4.72 -13.51 9.16
C PRO A 148 3.98 -12.53 8.24
N ASN A 149 4.49 -12.30 7.04
CA ASN A 149 3.76 -11.58 6.01
C ASN A 149 2.69 -12.51 5.42
N THR A 150 1.51 -11.96 5.17
CA THR A 150 0.31 -12.77 4.90
C THR A 150 -0.42 -12.27 3.66
N ILE A 151 -0.89 -13.20 2.85
CA ILE A 151 -1.89 -12.94 1.80
C ILE A 151 -3.25 -13.39 2.33
N PHE A 152 -4.26 -12.54 2.22
CA PHE A 152 -5.66 -12.88 2.42
C PHE A 152 -6.33 -12.95 1.06
N TYR A 153 -6.78 -14.16 0.69
CA TYR A 153 -7.37 -14.40 -0.62
C TYR A 153 -8.80 -13.89 -0.69
N GLY A 154 -9.07 -13.11 -1.72
CA GLY A 154 -10.39 -12.59 -2.02
C GLY A 154 -11.32 -13.66 -2.59
N ASP A 155 -12.60 -13.42 -2.48
CA ASP A 155 -13.64 -14.20 -3.13
C ASP A 155 -14.88 -13.33 -3.37
N LYS A 156 -15.84 -13.85 -4.11
CA LYS A 156 -17.09 -13.15 -4.40
C LYS A 156 -17.87 -12.69 -3.14
N SER A 157 -17.59 -13.29 -1.99
CA SER A 157 -18.29 -12.95 -0.74
C SER A 157 -17.56 -11.87 0.08
N LEU A 158 -16.38 -11.44 -0.34
CA LEU A 158 -15.47 -10.54 0.38
C LEU A 158 -15.15 -11.05 1.78
N SER A 159 -15.02 -12.36 1.94
CA SER A 159 -14.88 -12.97 3.27
C SER A 159 -13.45 -12.93 3.81
N TYR A 160 -12.44 -12.94 2.95
CA TYR A 160 -11.00 -12.95 3.28
C TYR A 160 -10.63 -13.97 4.38
N ASN A 161 -11.37 -15.09 4.44
CA ASN A 161 -11.18 -16.13 5.45
C ASN A 161 -10.06 -17.12 5.11
N ILE A 162 -9.62 -17.15 3.85
CA ILE A 162 -8.52 -17.98 3.39
C ILE A 162 -7.28 -17.12 3.35
N SER A 163 -6.22 -17.58 3.99
CA SER A 163 -4.95 -16.87 4.02
C SER A 163 -3.74 -17.81 3.95
N ASP A 164 -2.62 -17.28 3.46
CA ASP A 164 -1.32 -17.96 3.46
C ASP A 164 -0.22 -17.03 3.96
N ASN A 165 0.64 -17.56 4.81
CA ASN A 165 1.87 -16.88 5.23
C ASN A 165 2.96 -17.21 4.21
N PHE A 166 3.09 -16.37 3.18
CA PHE A 166 4.09 -16.56 2.12
C PHE A 166 5.53 -16.35 2.64
N ASP A 167 5.70 -15.49 3.62
CA ASP A 167 6.94 -15.33 4.37
C ASP A 167 6.72 -15.83 5.81
N LYS A 168 7.45 -16.88 6.19
CA LYS A 168 7.30 -17.54 7.49
C LYS A 168 8.20 -16.94 8.57
N GLU A 169 9.01 -15.97 8.21
CA GLU A 169 9.89 -15.27 9.14
C GLU A 169 9.12 -14.20 9.91
N ASN A 170 9.59 -13.87 11.09
CA ASN A 170 9.01 -12.80 11.91
C ASN A 170 9.85 -11.54 11.80
N ASP A 171 10.16 -11.15 10.57
CA ASP A 171 10.88 -9.92 10.29
C ASP A 171 10.01 -8.68 10.60
N SER A 172 10.59 -7.52 10.62
CA SER A 172 9.85 -6.27 10.69
C SER A 172 9.69 -5.72 9.28
N SER A 173 8.67 -6.20 8.57
CA SER A 173 8.36 -5.75 7.22
C SER A 173 7.64 -4.41 7.25
N TYR A 174 8.16 -3.44 6.50
CA TYR A 174 7.70 -2.04 6.54
C TYR A 174 7.05 -1.58 5.27
N SER A 175 7.35 -2.20 4.14
CA SER A 175 6.77 -1.89 2.83
C SER A 175 6.61 -3.16 2.01
N VAL A 176 5.63 -3.17 1.14
CA VAL A 176 5.34 -4.20 0.16
C VAL A 176 5.03 -3.55 -1.17
N ASP A 177 5.38 -4.23 -2.25
CA ASP A 177 4.92 -3.91 -3.59
C ASP A 177 4.80 -5.20 -4.40
N VAL A 178 4.04 -5.20 -5.48
CA VAL A 178 3.78 -6.37 -6.32
C VAL A 178 4.11 -6.08 -7.79
N GLY A 179 4.55 -7.11 -8.50
CA GLY A 179 4.81 -7.02 -9.93
C GLY A 179 5.43 -8.30 -10.47
N ASP A 180 5.40 -8.48 -11.77
CA ASP A 180 6.02 -9.62 -12.45
C ASP A 180 7.52 -9.36 -12.63
N PHE A 181 8.34 -9.81 -11.67
CA PHE A 181 9.80 -9.52 -11.65
C PHE A 181 10.61 -10.45 -12.55
N ASP A 182 10.10 -11.62 -12.91
CA ASP A 182 10.81 -12.56 -13.79
C ASP A 182 10.17 -12.71 -15.18
N ASN A 183 9.08 -11.94 -15.43
CA ASN A 183 8.33 -11.93 -16.69
C ASN A 183 7.76 -13.30 -17.07
N ASP A 184 7.27 -14.04 -16.09
CA ASP A 184 6.60 -15.34 -16.32
C ASP A 184 5.06 -15.21 -16.42
N GLY A 185 4.52 -14.02 -16.10
CA GLY A 185 3.11 -13.67 -16.19
C GLY A 185 2.36 -13.75 -14.86
N ASP A 186 3.01 -14.23 -13.80
CA ASP A 186 2.45 -14.27 -12.46
C ASP A 186 2.96 -13.08 -11.63
N LEU A 187 2.14 -12.56 -10.73
CA LEU A 187 2.57 -11.48 -9.85
C LEU A 187 3.43 -12.01 -8.72
N ASP A 188 4.59 -11.39 -8.52
CA ASP A 188 5.53 -11.61 -7.44
C ASP A 188 5.39 -10.52 -6.36
N ILE A 189 6.04 -10.71 -5.22
CA ILE A 189 5.99 -9.77 -4.10
C ILE A 189 7.40 -9.32 -3.74
N VAL A 190 7.61 -8.01 -3.56
CA VAL A 190 8.82 -7.46 -2.97
C VAL A 190 8.53 -6.89 -1.59
N ILE A 191 9.41 -7.18 -0.61
CA ILE A 191 9.29 -6.76 0.78
C ILE A 191 10.50 -5.93 1.20
N GLY A 192 10.22 -4.74 1.72
CA GLY A 192 11.18 -3.88 2.40
C GLY A 192 11.17 -4.12 3.91
N ASN A 193 12.32 -4.53 4.47
CA ASN A 193 12.47 -4.91 5.87
C ASN A 193 13.28 -3.88 6.67
N SER A 194 12.91 -3.68 7.93
CA SER A 194 13.72 -2.96 8.91
C SER A 194 14.61 -3.94 9.66
N LYS A 195 15.93 -3.78 9.56
CA LYS A 195 16.97 -4.58 10.22
C LYS A 195 17.11 -6.02 9.73
N SER A 196 16.48 -6.36 8.64
CA SER A 196 16.64 -7.63 7.92
C SER A 196 16.83 -7.36 6.43
N PRO A 197 17.38 -8.31 5.65
CA PRO A 197 17.52 -8.13 4.20
C PRO A 197 16.15 -7.98 3.52
N ASN A 198 16.09 -7.12 2.51
CA ASN A 198 14.95 -7.03 1.62
C ASN A 198 14.88 -8.26 0.70
N SER A 199 13.68 -8.65 0.31
CA SER A 199 13.46 -9.91 -0.41
C SER A 199 12.43 -9.77 -1.53
N VAL A 200 12.64 -10.53 -2.60
CA VAL A 200 11.60 -10.82 -3.59
C VAL A 200 11.09 -12.23 -3.36
N PHE A 201 9.80 -12.42 -3.44
CA PHE A 201 9.11 -13.71 -3.37
C PHE A 201 8.51 -13.99 -4.73
N PHE A 202 9.15 -14.86 -5.48
CA PHE A 202 8.66 -15.31 -6.79
C PHE A 202 7.50 -16.28 -6.62
N ASN A 203 6.41 -15.99 -7.29
CA ASN A 203 5.23 -16.83 -7.34
C ASN A 203 5.54 -18.06 -8.20
N LEU A 204 5.38 -19.24 -7.66
CA LEU A 204 5.58 -20.50 -8.39
C LEU A 204 4.25 -21.24 -8.56
N GLU A 205 3.14 -20.50 -8.53
CA GLU A 205 1.78 -21.02 -8.54
C GLU A 205 1.56 -22.09 -7.44
N LYS A 206 1.12 -23.29 -7.86
CA LYS A 206 0.85 -24.41 -6.94
C LYS A 206 2.05 -24.90 -6.14
N ARG A 207 3.27 -24.47 -6.49
CA ARG A 207 4.51 -24.84 -5.77
C ARG A 207 4.82 -23.87 -4.62
N GLY A 208 4.03 -22.80 -4.47
CA GLY A 208 4.20 -21.76 -3.45
C GLY A 208 5.25 -20.74 -3.84
N TRP A 209 5.86 -20.11 -2.84
CA TRP A 209 6.74 -18.95 -2.99
C TRP A 209 8.22 -19.32 -2.92
N LYS A 210 9.03 -18.71 -3.78
CA LYS A 210 10.49 -18.81 -3.75
C LYS A 210 11.07 -17.47 -3.28
N LYS A 211 11.61 -17.42 -2.06
CA LYS A 211 12.27 -16.24 -1.52
C LYS A 211 13.67 -16.09 -2.11
N GLU A 212 14.00 -14.90 -2.62
CA GLU A 212 15.37 -14.48 -2.95
C GLU A 212 15.69 -13.15 -2.24
N LEU A 213 16.87 -13.07 -1.63
CA LEU A 213 17.33 -11.84 -0.99
C LEU A 213 17.85 -10.88 -2.07
N ILE A 214 17.43 -9.63 -2.02
CA ILE A 214 17.91 -8.59 -2.94
C ILE A 214 19.40 -8.32 -2.64
N LYS A 215 19.73 -8.21 -1.35
CA LYS A 215 21.07 -7.98 -0.84
C LYS A 215 21.19 -8.60 0.56
N LEU A 216 22.40 -8.92 0.99
CA LEU A 216 22.63 -9.56 2.31
C LEU A 216 22.71 -8.56 3.46
N GLU A 217 22.86 -7.28 3.18
CA GLU A 217 22.95 -6.22 4.18
C GLU A 217 21.57 -5.95 4.80
N ASN A 218 21.59 -5.61 6.07
CA ASN A 218 20.41 -5.27 6.86
C ASN A 218 20.28 -3.75 6.93
N PHE A 219 19.39 -3.19 6.16
CA PHE A 219 19.04 -1.77 6.23
C PHE A 219 17.77 -1.56 7.07
N ASN A 220 17.46 -0.31 7.36
CA ASN A 220 16.15 0.09 7.84
C ASN A 220 15.34 0.60 6.65
N THR A 221 14.85 -0.32 5.81
CA THR A 221 14.05 0.04 4.65
C THR A 221 12.65 0.44 5.11
N TYR A 222 12.26 1.67 4.80
CA TYR A 222 10.97 2.23 5.17
C TYR A 222 9.97 2.19 4.03
N ASP A 223 10.48 2.20 2.80
CA ASP A 223 9.66 2.07 1.61
C ASP A 223 10.43 1.34 0.51
N ILE A 224 9.71 0.55 -0.28
CA ILE A 224 10.20 -0.18 -1.44
C ILE A 224 9.17 -0.08 -2.55
N LYS A 225 9.62 0.20 -3.78
CA LYS A 225 8.74 0.32 -4.93
C LYS A 225 9.37 -0.33 -6.16
N ALA A 226 8.49 -0.93 -6.96
CA ALA A 226 8.82 -1.60 -8.20
C ALA A 226 8.31 -0.80 -9.41
N PHE A 227 9.18 -0.50 -10.35
CA PHE A 227 8.82 0.09 -11.64
C PHE A 227 9.99 -0.01 -12.63
N ASP A 228 9.70 0.05 -13.92
CA ASP A 228 10.72 0.04 -14.98
C ASP A 228 11.42 1.41 -15.04
N ILE A 229 12.62 1.51 -14.45
CA ILE A 229 13.39 2.76 -14.36
C ILE A 229 14.09 3.09 -15.68
N ASP A 230 14.64 2.07 -16.36
CA ASP A 230 15.50 2.25 -17.52
C ASP A 230 14.77 2.01 -18.88
N GLY A 231 13.49 1.61 -18.84
CA GLY A 231 12.63 1.45 -20.01
C GLY A 231 12.85 0.14 -20.77
N ASP A 232 13.37 -0.89 -20.08
CA ASP A 232 13.68 -2.19 -20.70
C ASP A 232 12.56 -3.23 -20.56
N SER A 233 11.44 -2.84 -19.94
CA SER A 233 10.24 -3.64 -19.66
C SER A 233 10.43 -4.72 -18.57
N PHE A 234 11.49 -4.65 -17.77
CA PHE A 234 11.66 -5.41 -16.55
C PHE A 234 11.43 -4.49 -15.35
N LEU A 235 10.75 -4.98 -14.32
CA LEU A 235 10.55 -4.19 -13.11
C LEU A 235 11.84 -4.13 -12.32
N ASP A 236 12.27 -2.91 -12.03
CA ASP A 236 13.38 -2.58 -11.16
C ASP A 236 12.87 -2.31 -9.75
N ILE A 237 13.76 -2.23 -8.78
CA ILE A 237 13.41 -1.98 -7.39
C ILE A 237 14.13 -0.74 -6.89
N VAL A 238 13.39 0.15 -6.20
CA VAL A 238 13.94 1.27 -5.44
C VAL A 238 13.63 1.09 -3.96
N GLU A 239 14.61 1.28 -3.10
CA GLU A 239 14.44 1.24 -1.65
C GLU A 239 14.82 2.57 -1.00
N SER A 240 14.00 2.98 -0.02
CA SER A 240 14.24 4.13 0.83
C SER A 240 14.64 3.69 2.24
N ASN A 241 15.87 3.99 2.63
CA ASN A 241 16.44 3.57 3.90
C ASN A 241 16.50 4.73 4.89
N SER A 242 16.10 4.47 6.14
CA SER A 242 16.32 5.40 7.25
C SER A 242 17.75 5.26 7.76
N ASP A 243 18.41 6.40 7.91
CA ASP A 243 19.80 6.50 8.47
C ASP A 243 20.87 5.80 7.61
N ASP A 244 20.59 5.51 6.35
CA ASP A 244 21.54 4.90 5.40
C ASP A 244 21.31 5.42 3.97
N LEU A 245 22.13 4.95 3.01
CA LEU A 245 21.94 5.27 1.60
C LEU A 245 20.72 4.57 1.05
N ASN A 246 20.01 5.26 0.16
CA ASN A 246 18.98 4.64 -0.66
C ASN A 246 19.63 3.93 -1.85
N TYR A 247 19.05 2.81 -2.26
CA TYR A 247 19.53 2.03 -3.39
C TYR A 247 18.45 1.84 -4.43
N TYR A 248 18.88 1.57 -5.64
CA TYR A 248 18.03 1.02 -6.69
C TYR A 248 18.74 -0.18 -7.33
N TYR A 249 17.96 -1.13 -7.77
CA TYR A 249 18.42 -2.38 -8.35
C TYR A 249 17.80 -2.53 -9.73
N ILE A 250 18.67 -2.55 -10.75
CA ILE A 250 18.24 -2.73 -12.13
C ILE A 250 18.13 -4.21 -12.41
N ASN A 251 16.91 -4.66 -12.69
CA ASN A 251 16.64 -6.00 -13.16
C ASN A 251 17.02 -6.11 -14.64
N LYS A 252 17.64 -7.18 -15.04
CA LYS A 252 18.05 -7.38 -16.44
C LYS A 252 17.74 -8.78 -16.87
N LYS A 253 17.27 -8.90 -18.09
CA LYS A 253 17.09 -10.20 -18.72
C LYS A 253 18.38 -11.02 -18.59
N ARG A 254 18.26 -12.18 -17.97
CA ARG A 254 19.33 -13.17 -17.88
C ARG A 254 19.51 -13.94 -19.19
#